data_1dc2635e9bd5b007de9706d5e7e7e162
#
_entry.id   1dc2635e9bd5b007de9706d5e7e7e162
#
_cell.length_a   1.000
_cell.length_b   1.000
_cell.length_c   1.000
_cell.angle_alpha   90.00
_cell.angle_beta   90.00
_cell.angle_gamma   90.00
#
_symmetry.space_group_name_H-M   'P 1'
#
loop_
_entity.id
_entity.type
_entity.pdbx_description
1 polymer ?
#
loop_
_entity_poly.entity_id
_entity_poly.type
_entity_poly.pdbx_seq_one_letter_code
_entity_poly.pdbx_strand_id
1 'polypeptide(L)'
;MIPAGGAAEGPAPSRAAAAAVALSPPEPPPPPPPLRSPGGVPPASSPPARPSPPPCRRRRRRRRGPLLRWDEVPEDFVECFILSGYRRLHCTAPECLASVLEPTNETLNFWTHFIPLLLFAARFGRLLLLRGGAGELPFHHPALLPLWCYASGVLLTLAMSCTAHVFSCLSLRLRAAFFYLDYASISYYGFASTVAYYYYLLPGLSLLEPRALGRYLQQRLGWQVDCRAPLAAYSALVLPVAFALAVACTVACCKSRSEWCAYPFAIRTFVFVMPLSMACPIMLESLLFDLQGHNPTLFVHFYRRYFWLLVAAFFNVSKIPERIQPGLFDIIGHSHQLFHIFTFLSIYDQVFYVEGGLQQFLQTRPAPPLPTFAGTVGYMLLLILCLGLVIRRFLNTQEACKDD
;
A
#
# COMPACT_ATOMS: atom_id res chain seq x y z
N MET A 1 13.49 -65.98 -38.86
CA MET A 1 13.47 -65.52 -40.24
C MET A 1 13.24 -64.03 -40.20
N ILE A 2 14.27 -63.27 -40.60
CA ILE A 2 14.30 -61.83 -40.89
C ILE A 2 13.80 -61.66 -42.33
N PRO A 3 13.20 -60.53 -42.72
CA PRO A 3 13.93 -59.29 -43.02
C PRO A 3 13.19 -58.02 -42.54
N ALA A 4 13.86 -57.05 -42.04
CA ALA A 4 14.54 -55.85 -42.49
C ALA A 4 13.79 -55.02 -43.56
N GLY A 5 13.56 -53.77 -43.27
CA GLY A 5 13.30 -52.77 -44.28
C GLY A 5 12.59 -51.51 -43.84
N GLY A 6 13.28 -50.38 -43.88
CA GLY A 6 12.73 -49.11 -44.23
C GLY A 6 12.70 -48.00 -43.16
N ALA A 7 13.77 -47.29 -43.03
CA ALA A 7 13.79 -45.94 -42.44
C ALA A 7 13.08 -44.94 -43.34
N ALA A 8 12.17 -44.17 -42.80
CA ALA A 8 11.70 -42.92 -43.42
C ALA A 8 11.86 -41.79 -42.42
N GLU A 9 12.78 -40.90 -42.72
CA GLU A 9 12.97 -39.63 -42.06
C GLU A 9 11.75 -38.71 -42.27
N GLY A 10 11.09 -38.32 -41.22
CA GLY A 10 10.09 -37.24 -41.19
C GLY A 10 10.74 -35.92 -40.81
N PRO A 11 10.34 -34.79 -41.38
CA PRO A 11 11.01 -33.51 -41.20
C PRO A 11 10.76 -32.91 -39.81
N ALA A 12 11.79 -32.25 -39.32
CA ALA A 12 11.80 -31.52 -38.07
C ALA A 12 10.74 -30.41 -38.00
N PRO A 13 10.12 -30.14 -36.84
CA PRO A 13 9.21 -29.01 -36.71
C PRO A 13 9.98 -27.69 -36.69
N SER A 14 9.55 -26.77 -37.56
CA SER A 14 10.04 -25.41 -37.70
C SER A 14 9.85 -24.65 -36.39
N ARG A 15 10.91 -24.01 -35.95
CA ARG A 15 10.89 -22.99 -34.89
C ARG A 15 10.01 -21.83 -35.36
N ALA A 16 8.79 -21.75 -34.82
CA ALA A 16 7.99 -20.53 -34.88
C ALA A 16 8.67 -19.49 -33.94
N ALA A 17 9.34 -18.53 -34.54
CA ALA A 17 9.88 -17.37 -33.86
C ALA A 17 8.72 -16.54 -33.32
N ALA A 18 8.60 -16.48 -31.99
CA ALA A 18 7.76 -15.48 -31.33
C ALA A 18 8.39 -14.10 -31.60
N ALA A 19 7.80 -13.34 -32.51
CA ALA A 19 8.13 -11.94 -32.74
C ALA A 19 7.70 -11.14 -31.50
N ALA A 20 8.65 -10.86 -30.62
CA ALA A 20 8.48 -9.83 -29.62
C ALA A 20 8.40 -8.48 -30.33
N VAL A 21 7.21 -7.89 -30.37
CA VAL A 21 7.02 -6.51 -30.80
C VAL A 21 7.71 -5.62 -29.76
N ALA A 22 8.94 -5.23 -30.03
CA ALA A 22 9.64 -4.18 -29.33
C ALA A 22 8.94 -2.86 -29.64
N LEU A 23 8.13 -2.37 -28.72
CA LEU A 23 7.65 -0.99 -28.74
C LEU A 23 8.85 -0.08 -28.47
N SER A 24 9.29 0.63 -29.51
CA SER A 24 10.31 1.67 -29.40
C SER A 24 9.87 2.74 -28.38
N PRO A 25 10.78 3.25 -27.55
CA PRO A 25 10.48 4.36 -26.67
C PRO A 25 10.11 5.60 -27.48
N PRO A 26 9.21 6.48 -26.97
CA PRO A 26 8.88 7.74 -27.63
C PRO A 26 10.13 8.62 -27.76
N GLU A 27 10.27 9.28 -28.90
CA GLU A 27 11.36 10.22 -29.17
C GLU A 27 11.37 11.37 -28.12
N PRO A 28 12.56 11.81 -27.70
CA PRO A 28 12.69 12.96 -26.80
C PRO A 28 12.23 14.25 -27.49
N PRO A 29 11.67 15.21 -26.74
CA PRO A 29 11.23 16.48 -27.31
C PRO A 29 12.44 17.27 -27.86
N PRO A 30 12.23 18.14 -28.89
CA PRO A 30 13.29 18.93 -29.51
C PRO A 30 13.89 19.94 -28.51
N PRO A 31 15.19 20.27 -28.66
CA PRO A 31 15.88 21.19 -27.77
C PRO A 31 15.32 22.63 -27.88
N PRO A 32 15.38 23.42 -26.80
CA PRO A 32 14.90 24.80 -26.81
C PRO A 32 15.77 25.71 -27.70
N PRO A 33 15.21 26.81 -28.26
CA PRO A 33 15.93 27.74 -29.12
C PRO A 33 17.02 28.49 -28.36
N PRO A 34 18.11 28.94 -29.02
CA PRO A 34 19.24 29.57 -28.38
C PRO A 34 18.88 30.98 -27.82
N LEU A 35 19.38 31.24 -26.61
CA LEU A 35 19.26 32.52 -25.93
C LEU A 35 19.91 33.65 -26.71
N ARG A 36 19.18 34.76 -26.94
CA ARG A 36 19.70 36.01 -27.51
C ARG A 36 20.62 36.69 -26.51
N SER A 37 21.78 37.15 -26.99
CA SER A 37 22.78 37.91 -26.23
C SER A 37 22.24 39.27 -25.76
N PRO A 38 22.62 39.78 -24.59
CA PRO A 38 22.18 41.05 -24.10
C PRO A 38 22.97 42.21 -24.75
N GLY A 39 22.24 43.14 -25.35
CA GLY A 39 22.79 44.40 -25.83
C GLY A 39 23.02 45.38 -24.70
N GLY A 40 23.98 46.28 -24.92
CA GLY A 40 24.67 47.23 -24.06
C GLY A 40 23.86 48.04 -23.06
N VAL A 41 24.55 48.34 -21.96
CA VAL A 41 24.17 49.20 -20.84
C VAL A 41 24.44 50.69 -21.18
N PRO A 42 23.49 51.64 -21.00
CA PRO A 42 23.78 53.07 -20.90
C PRO A 42 23.97 53.48 -19.43
N PRO A 43 24.66 54.62 -19.16
CA PRO A 43 25.19 54.97 -17.86
C PRO A 43 24.15 55.52 -16.86
N ALA A 44 24.51 55.38 -15.58
CA ALA A 44 23.71 55.69 -14.40
C ALA A 44 23.27 57.16 -14.30
N SER A 45 21.99 57.37 -13.98
CA SER A 45 21.43 58.60 -13.45
C SER A 45 20.95 58.41 -12.01
N SER A 46 21.06 59.45 -11.21
CA SER A 46 20.89 59.55 -9.75
C SER A 46 19.60 58.92 -9.19
N PRO A 47 19.56 58.50 -7.94
CA PRO A 47 18.43 57.78 -7.35
C PRO A 47 17.25 58.70 -7.02
N PRO A 48 16.02 58.35 -7.38
CA PRO A 48 14.83 59.05 -6.89
C PRO A 48 14.45 58.57 -5.47
N ALA A 49 13.81 59.48 -4.72
CA ALA A 49 13.36 59.31 -3.34
C ALA A 49 12.48 58.06 -3.15
N ARG A 50 12.65 57.39 -1.99
CA ARG A 50 11.83 56.24 -1.58
C ARG A 50 10.35 56.58 -1.58
N PRO A 51 9.49 55.83 -2.26
CA PRO A 51 8.05 55.95 -2.09
C PRO A 51 7.61 55.33 -0.75
N SER A 52 6.68 56.00 -0.09
CA SER A 52 5.97 55.58 1.10
C SER A 52 5.35 54.16 0.92
N PRO A 53 5.30 53.31 1.96
CA PRO A 53 4.72 51.98 1.85
C PRO A 53 3.23 52.07 1.46
N PRO A 54 2.76 51.26 0.51
CA PRO A 54 1.35 51.26 0.14
C PRO A 54 0.49 50.76 1.30
N PRO A 55 -0.75 51.29 1.45
CA PRO A 55 -1.67 50.87 2.50
C PRO A 55 -1.94 49.38 2.41
N CYS A 56 -1.99 48.74 3.57
CA CYS A 56 -2.26 47.31 3.77
C CYS A 56 -3.50 46.90 2.94
N ARG A 57 -3.26 46.31 1.76
CA ARG A 57 -4.34 45.81 0.90
C ARG A 57 -5.02 44.69 1.69
N ARG A 58 -6.29 44.92 2.11
CA ARG A 58 -7.21 43.84 2.51
C ARG A 58 -7.01 42.70 1.54
N ARG A 59 -6.58 41.50 2.10
CA ARG A 59 -6.45 40.23 1.39
C ARG A 59 -7.78 39.98 0.65
N ARG A 60 -7.85 40.40 -0.65
CA ARG A 60 -8.93 39.93 -1.52
C ARG A 60 -8.90 38.42 -1.43
N ARG A 61 -10.04 37.79 -1.00
CA ARG A 61 -10.27 36.38 -1.20
C ARG A 61 -9.84 36.05 -2.63
N ARG A 62 -8.69 35.39 -2.79
CA ARG A 62 -8.24 34.89 -4.10
C ARG A 62 -9.38 34.04 -4.62
N ARG A 63 -10.04 34.48 -5.69
CA ARG A 63 -10.99 33.62 -6.43
C ARG A 63 -10.19 32.35 -6.79
N ARG A 64 -10.73 31.18 -6.45
CA ARG A 64 -10.16 29.90 -6.84
C ARG A 64 -9.98 29.95 -8.36
N GLY A 65 -8.76 29.70 -8.83
CA GLY A 65 -8.48 29.66 -10.26
C GLY A 65 -9.00 28.36 -10.89
N PRO A 66 -9.11 28.29 -12.21
CA PRO A 66 -9.50 27.08 -12.91
C PRO A 66 -8.55 25.92 -12.58
N LEU A 67 -9.03 24.69 -12.67
CA LEU A 67 -8.21 23.48 -12.60
C LEU A 67 -7.25 23.45 -13.78
N LEU A 68 -6.07 22.88 -13.57
CA LEU A 68 -4.98 22.85 -14.54
C LEU A 68 -5.01 21.57 -15.37
N ARG A 69 -4.37 21.63 -16.52
CA ARG A 69 -4.07 20.48 -17.39
C ARG A 69 -2.70 19.91 -17.02
N TRP A 70 -2.42 18.71 -17.54
CA TRP A 70 -1.16 17.98 -17.30
C TRP A 70 0.09 18.77 -17.75
N ASP A 71 0.00 19.59 -18.80
CA ASP A 71 1.06 20.42 -19.36
C ASP A 71 1.26 21.75 -18.61
N GLU A 72 0.37 22.08 -17.66
CA GLU A 72 0.42 23.28 -16.83
C GLU A 72 0.96 23.01 -15.40
N VAL A 73 1.29 21.76 -15.08
CA VAL A 73 1.81 21.36 -13.77
C VAL A 73 3.22 20.77 -13.90
N PRO A 74 4.04 20.82 -12.83
CA PRO A 74 5.36 20.15 -12.85
C PRO A 74 5.24 18.66 -13.14
N GLU A 75 6.25 18.06 -13.78
CA GLU A 75 6.30 16.64 -14.13
C GLU A 75 6.05 15.71 -12.93
N ASP A 76 6.59 16.04 -11.76
CA ASP A 76 6.37 15.31 -10.49
C ASP A 76 4.90 15.28 -10.04
N PHE A 77 4.04 16.12 -10.65
CA PHE A 77 2.61 16.20 -10.37
C PHE A 77 1.76 15.39 -11.32
N VAL A 78 2.30 15.11 -12.50
CA VAL A 78 1.56 14.43 -13.57
C VAL A 78 1.32 12.96 -13.20
N GLU A 79 0.04 12.57 -13.25
CA GLU A 79 -0.36 11.17 -13.11
C GLU A 79 -0.55 10.56 -14.52
N CYS A 80 -0.10 9.31 -14.70
CA CYS A 80 -0.14 8.64 -16.00
C CYS A 80 -1.57 8.60 -16.56
N PHE A 81 -1.73 9.05 -17.82
CA PHE A 81 -3.00 9.06 -18.58
C PHE A 81 -4.09 9.99 -18.04
N ILE A 82 -3.80 10.84 -17.05
CA ILE A 82 -4.71 11.88 -16.54
C ILE A 82 -4.34 13.20 -17.19
N LEU A 83 -5.23 13.81 -17.96
CA LEU A 83 -4.95 14.99 -18.76
C LEU A 83 -5.44 16.30 -18.14
N SER A 84 -6.33 16.25 -17.14
CA SER A 84 -6.95 17.45 -16.55
C SER A 84 -7.35 17.25 -15.09
N GLY A 85 -7.92 18.27 -14.47
CA GLY A 85 -8.41 18.18 -13.09
C GLY A 85 -7.36 18.46 -12.03
N TYR A 86 -6.17 18.93 -12.40
CA TYR A 86 -5.08 19.19 -11.46
C TYR A 86 -5.32 20.47 -10.66
N ARG A 87 -5.01 20.41 -9.37
CA ARG A 87 -4.99 21.58 -8.48
C ARG A 87 -3.70 22.37 -8.67
N ARG A 88 -3.75 23.66 -8.40
CA ARG A 88 -2.54 24.50 -8.40
C ARG A 88 -1.57 24.07 -7.30
N LEU A 89 -0.28 24.22 -7.58
CA LEU A 89 0.77 24.08 -6.57
C LEU A 89 0.75 25.29 -5.63
N HIS A 90 1.26 25.12 -4.42
CA HIS A 90 1.30 26.14 -3.36
C HIS A 90 -0.08 26.64 -2.89
N CYS A 91 -1.08 25.75 -2.91
CA CYS A 91 -2.33 25.97 -2.19
C CYS A 91 -2.08 26.08 -0.68
N THR A 92 -2.91 26.85 0.00
CA THR A 92 -2.93 26.85 1.46
C THR A 92 -3.65 25.61 2.00
N ALA A 93 -3.39 25.21 3.25
CA ALA A 93 -4.06 24.06 3.85
C ALA A 93 -5.61 24.15 3.85
N PRO A 94 -6.23 25.33 4.13
CA PRO A 94 -7.68 25.49 3.98
C PRO A 94 -8.17 25.32 2.54
N GLU A 95 -7.39 25.76 1.53
CA GLU A 95 -7.73 25.55 0.12
C GLU A 95 -7.66 24.07 -0.26
N CYS A 96 -6.65 23.34 0.24
CA CYS A 96 -6.55 21.89 0.06
C CYS A 96 -7.76 21.17 0.67
N LEU A 97 -8.14 21.51 1.91
CA LEU A 97 -9.31 20.93 2.56
C LEU A 97 -10.62 21.24 1.81
N ALA A 98 -10.75 22.49 1.31
CA ALA A 98 -11.93 22.85 0.56
C ALA A 98 -12.03 22.16 -0.81
N SER A 99 -10.88 21.75 -1.40
CA SER A 99 -10.84 21.10 -2.70
C SER A 99 -11.39 19.67 -2.70
N VAL A 100 -11.59 19.05 -1.54
CA VAL A 100 -12.24 17.71 -1.46
C VAL A 100 -13.71 17.73 -1.88
N LEU A 101 -14.31 18.91 -1.98
CA LEU A 101 -15.67 19.14 -2.46
C LEU A 101 -15.72 19.65 -3.92
N GLU A 102 -14.57 19.76 -4.59
CA GLU A 102 -14.46 20.20 -5.97
C GLU A 102 -14.15 19.00 -6.88
N PRO A 103 -14.57 19.02 -8.15
CA PRO A 103 -14.34 17.91 -9.08
C PRO A 103 -12.87 17.91 -9.58
N THR A 104 -11.92 17.59 -8.70
CA THR A 104 -10.49 17.43 -9.03
C THR A 104 -10.15 15.96 -9.30
N ASN A 105 -8.99 15.71 -9.94
CA ASN A 105 -8.48 14.36 -10.13
C ASN A 105 -8.18 13.61 -8.81
N GLU A 106 -8.08 14.32 -7.68
CA GLU A 106 -7.79 13.76 -6.36
C GLU A 106 -9.00 13.61 -5.44
N THR A 107 -10.14 14.21 -5.83
CA THR A 107 -11.33 14.26 -4.95
C THR A 107 -11.84 12.89 -4.58
N LEU A 108 -12.04 12.00 -5.56
CA LEU A 108 -12.50 10.65 -5.26
C LEU A 108 -11.41 9.76 -4.64
N ASN A 109 -10.13 10.04 -4.90
CA ASN A 109 -9.03 9.37 -4.17
C ASN A 109 -9.16 9.63 -2.66
N PHE A 110 -9.53 10.85 -2.26
CA PHE A 110 -9.82 11.16 -0.86
C PHE A 110 -11.08 10.42 -0.35
N TRP A 111 -12.23 10.56 -1.03
CA TRP A 111 -13.49 10.03 -0.53
C TRP A 111 -13.53 8.50 -0.47
N THR A 112 -12.89 7.80 -1.39
CA THR A 112 -12.81 6.34 -1.43
C THR A 112 -12.06 5.74 -0.25
N HIS A 113 -11.24 6.52 0.46
CA HIS A 113 -10.59 6.12 1.71
C HIS A 113 -11.15 6.82 2.95
N PHE A 114 -11.69 8.04 2.83
CA PHE A 114 -12.25 8.76 3.97
C PHE A 114 -13.54 8.14 4.49
N ILE A 115 -14.44 7.72 3.59
CA ILE A 115 -15.66 7.00 3.99
C ILE A 115 -15.32 5.67 4.70
N PRO A 116 -14.47 4.79 4.15
CA PRO A 116 -13.97 3.61 4.86
C PRO A 116 -13.31 3.92 6.21
N LEU A 117 -12.53 5.00 6.31
CA LEU A 117 -11.91 5.41 7.58
C LEU A 117 -12.98 5.64 8.65
N LEU A 118 -14.05 6.38 8.33
CA LEU A 118 -15.15 6.62 9.25
C LEU A 118 -15.91 5.34 9.62
N LEU A 119 -16.15 4.46 8.63
CA LEU A 119 -16.82 3.18 8.88
C LEU A 119 -16.02 2.27 9.82
N PHE A 120 -14.72 2.14 9.60
CA PHE A 120 -13.86 1.33 10.47
C PHE A 120 -13.64 1.99 11.83
N ALA A 121 -13.50 3.31 11.90
CA ALA A 121 -13.42 4.02 13.17
C ALA A 121 -14.69 3.79 14.00
N ALA A 122 -15.86 3.88 13.40
CA ALA A 122 -17.13 3.58 14.08
C ALA A 122 -17.21 2.11 14.52
N ARG A 123 -16.76 1.14 13.65
CA ARG A 123 -16.74 -0.29 13.98
C ARG A 123 -15.83 -0.58 15.16
N PHE A 124 -14.58 -0.14 15.13
CA PHE A 124 -13.63 -0.36 16.22
C PHE A 124 -14.01 0.42 17.47
N GLY A 125 -14.56 1.64 17.33
CA GLY A 125 -15.13 2.42 18.44
C GLY A 125 -16.28 1.69 19.12
N ARG A 126 -17.20 1.09 18.37
CA ARG A 126 -18.24 0.24 18.93
C ARG A 126 -17.70 -0.95 19.71
N LEU A 127 -16.69 -1.64 19.16
CA LEU A 127 -16.04 -2.75 19.87
C LEU A 127 -15.41 -2.29 21.18
N LEU A 128 -14.81 -1.11 21.21
CA LEU A 128 -14.24 -0.51 22.42
C LEU A 128 -15.33 -0.18 23.46
N LEU A 129 -16.43 0.45 23.03
CA LEU A 129 -17.52 0.87 23.91
C LEU A 129 -18.35 -0.32 24.43
N LEU A 130 -18.64 -1.29 23.57
CA LEU A 130 -19.48 -2.44 23.95
C LEU A 130 -18.74 -3.45 24.83
N ARG A 131 -17.41 -3.49 24.79
CA ARG A 131 -16.58 -4.37 25.64
C ARG A 131 -16.32 -3.80 27.05
N GLY A 132 -16.94 -2.70 27.42
CA GLY A 132 -16.93 -2.17 28.78
C GLY A 132 -18.05 -2.66 29.68
N GLY A 133 -18.88 -3.62 29.24
CA GLY A 133 -19.99 -4.19 30.00
C GLY A 133 -19.55 -5.21 31.06
N ALA A 134 -20.41 -5.42 32.06
CA ALA A 134 -20.15 -6.40 33.12
C ALA A 134 -20.01 -7.83 32.56
N GLY A 135 -18.81 -8.41 32.68
CA GLY A 135 -18.46 -9.75 32.17
C GLY A 135 -17.60 -9.78 30.91
N GLU A 136 -17.33 -8.64 30.29
CA GLU A 136 -16.45 -8.55 29.10
C GLU A 136 -15.03 -8.14 29.49
N LEU A 137 -14.06 -8.51 28.60
CA LEU A 137 -12.65 -8.21 28.82
C LEU A 137 -12.40 -6.69 28.70
N PRO A 138 -11.65 -6.07 29.64
CA PRO A 138 -11.30 -4.66 29.55
C PRO A 138 -10.45 -4.40 28.29
N PHE A 139 -10.52 -3.19 27.72
CA PHE A 139 -9.85 -2.86 26.45
C PHE A 139 -8.33 -3.10 26.47
N HIS A 140 -7.68 -2.98 27.63
CA HIS A 140 -6.25 -3.21 27.83
C HIS A 140 -5.89 -4.68 28.09
N HIS A 141 -6.87 -5.59 28.06
CA HIS A 141 -6.61 -7.01 28.27
C HIS A 141 -5.65 -7.55 27.20
N PRO A 142 -4.61 -8.33 27.58
CA PRO A 142 -3.59 -8.80 26.64
C PRO A 142 -4.15 -9.48 25.39
N ALA A 143 -5.23 -10.27 25.53
CA ALA A 143 -5.89 -10.91 24.42
C ALA A 143 -6.42 -9.96 23.34
N LEU A 144 -6.66 -8.69 23.65
CA LEU A 144 -7.15 -7.68 22.70
C LEU A 144 -6.04 -6.85 22.06
N LEU A 145 -4.79 -6.91 22.55
CA LEU A 145 -3.69 -6.11 22.02
C LEU A 145 -3.44 -6.33 20.52
N PRO A 146 -3.44 -7.58 19.99
CA PRO A 146 -3.29 -7.78 18.54
C PRO A 146 -4.43 -7.16 17.72
N LEU A 147 -5.68 -7.16 18.24
CA LEU A 147 -6.81 -6.48 17.59
C LEU A 147 -6.58 -4.97 17.51
N TRP A 148 -6.10 -4.34 18.62
CA TRP A 148 -5.84 -2.90 18.63
C TRP A 148 -4.64 -2.51 17.76
N CYS A 149 -3.61 -3.36 17.67
CA CYS A 149 -2.54 -3.19 16.70
C CYS A 149 -3.09 -3.22 15.27
N TYR A 150 -3.92 -4.19 14.94
CA TYR A 150 -4.57 -4.30 13.64
C TYR A 150 -5.47 -3.09 13.34
N ALA A 151 -6.32 -2.69 14.28
CA ALA A 151 -7.19 -1.52 14.13
C ALA A 151 -6.40 -0.23 13.89
N SER A 152 -5.29 -0.02 14.63
CA SER A 152 -4.39 1.11 14.41
C SER A 152 -3.79 1.10 13.00
N GLY A 153 -3.41 -0.07 12.49
CA GLY A 153 -2.91 -0.25 11.13
C GLY A 153 -3.93 0.14 10.06
N VAL A 154 -5.16 -0.35 10.19
CA VAL A 154 -6.27 -0.03 9.27
C VAL A 154 -6.56 1.47 9.27
N LEU A 155 -6.74 2.06 10.45
CA LEU A 155 -7.09 3.49 10.56
C LEU A 155 -5.97 4.38 10.07
N LEU A 156 -4.71 4.06 10.41
CA LEU A 156 -3.56 4.87 10.00
C LEU A 156 -3.35 4.84 8.48
N THR A 157 -3.48 3.67 7.84
CA THR A 157 -3.28 3.57 6.39
C THR A 157 -4.34 4.36 5.61
N LEU A 158 -5.60 4.30 6.01
CA LEU A 158 -6.66 5.08 5.39
C LEU A 158 -6.49 6.59 5.64
N ALA A 159 -6.11 6.98 6.86
CA ALA A 159 -5.88 8.38 7.21
C ALA A 159 -4.67 8.99 6.47
N MET A 160 -3.56 8.24 6.33
CA MET A 160 -2.37 8.72 5.61
C MET A 160 -2.63 8.86 4.11
N SER A 161 -3.35 7.93 3.51
CA SER A 161 -3.81 8.04 2.14
C SER A 161 -4.69 9.29 1.93
N CYS A 162 -5.70 9.50 2.75
CA CYS A 162 -6.51 10.72 2.72
C CYS A 162 -5.64 11.99 2.83
N THR A 163 -4.68 12.00 3.74
CA THR A 163 -3.76 13.12 3.97
C THR A 163 -2.89 13.39 2.74
N ALA A 164 -2.34 12.34 2.11
CA ALA A 164 -1.54 12.46 0.91
C ALA A 164 -2.35 13.06 -0.23
N HIS A 165 -3.55 12.58 -0.50
CA HIS A 165 -4.40 13.07 -1.58
C HIS A 165 -4.90 14.50 -1.35
N VAL A 166 -5.22 14.89 -0.12
CA VAL A 166 -5.65 16.26 0.19
C VAL A 166 -4.50 17.26 0.07
N PHE A 167 -3.36 16.96 0.68
CA PHE A 167 -2.28 17.92 0.86
C PHE A 167 -1.16 17.84 -0.17
N SER A 168 -1.29 16.99 -1.19
CA SER A 168 -0.29 16.82 -2.26
C SER A 168 0.04 18.10 -3.02
N CYS A 169 -0.81 19.13 -3.00
CA CYS A 169 -0.62 20.39 -3.71
C CYS A 169 -0.06 21.53 -2.85
N LEU A 170 0.32 21.30 -1.58
CA LEU A 170 0.95 22.33 -0.74
C LEU A 170 2.33 22.74 -1.25
N SER A 171 3.21 21.76 -1.50
CA SER A 171 4.52 21.94 -2.10
C SER A 171 5.06 20.58 -2.57
N LEU A 172 6.05 20.57 -3.45
CA LEU A 172 6.68 19.32 -3.92
C LEU A 172 7.30 18.52 -2.76
N ARG A 173 7.95 19.20 -1.80
CA ARG A 173 8.53 18.57 -0.62
C ARG A 173 7.46 17.91 0.26
N LEU A 174 6.38 18.62 0.57
CA LEU A 174 5.29 18.09 1.38
C LEU A 174 4.54 16.98 0.65
N ARG A 175 4.39 17.07 -0.69
CA ARG A 175 3.88 15.99 -1.51
C ARG A 175 4.71 14.71 -1.31
N ALA A 176 6.03 14.79 -1.44
CA ALA A 176 6.90 13.65 -1.24
C ALA A 176 6.77 13.09 0.19
N ALA A 177 6.76 13.95 1.21
CA ALA A 177 6.62 13.54 2.61
C ALA A 177 5.31 12.80 2.88
N PHE A 178 4.18 13.32 2.39
CA PHE A 178 2.88 12.69 2.59
C PHE A 178 2.76 11.36 1.85
N PHE A 179 3.32 11.22 0.64
CA PHE A 179 3.34 9.92 -0.04
C PHE A 179 4.29 8.93 0.63
N TYR A 180 5.43 9.35 1.19
CA TYR A 180 6.29 8.47 1.96
C TYR A 180 5.60 7.98 3.25
N LEU A 181 4.85 8.86 3.92
CA LEU A 181 4.02 8.49 5.08
C LEU A 181 2.92 7.51 4.69
N ASP A 182 2.29 7.71 3.53
CA ASP A 182 1.28 6.81 3.00
C ASP A 182 1.86 5.41 2.76
N TYR A 183 3.00 5.29 2.06
CA TYR A 183 3.69 4.00 1.86
C TYR A 183 4.10 3.34 3.17
N ALA A 184 4.62 4.10 4.12
CA ALA A 184 4.99 3.59 5.43
C ALA A 184 3.77 3.06 6.20
N SER A 185 2.62 3.73 6.08
CA SER A 185 1.38 3.31 6.74
C SER A 185 0.86 1.97 6.19
N ILE A 186 1.04 1.69 4.90
CA ILE A 186 0.68 0.40 4.29
C ILE A 186 1.59 -0.72 4.85
N SER A 187 2.89 -0.45 4.99
CA SER A 187 3.83 -1.40 5.60
C SER A 187 3.51 -1.65 7.08
N TYR A 188 3.14 -0.59 7.80
CA TYR A 188 2.67 -0.67 9.19
C TYR A 188 1.40 -1.52 9.31
N TYR A 189 0.42 -1.32 8.45
CA TYR A 189 -0.79 -2.13 8.37
C TYR A 189 -0.51 -3.60 8.04
N GLY A 190 0.42 -3.86 7.11
CA GLY A 190 0.84 -5.22 6.77
C GLY A 190 1.44 -5.97 7.97
N PHE A 191 2.31 -5.30 8.73
CA PHE A 191 2.87 -5.86 9.96
C PHE A 191 1.81 -6.04 11.06
N ALA A 192 0.93 -5.05 11.26
CA ALA A 192 -0.17 -5.12 12.21
C ALA A 192 -1.12 -6.31 11.92
N SER A 193 -1.39 -6.57 10.64
CA SER A 193 -2.15 -7.73 10.19
C SER A 193 -1.43 -9.03 10.55
N THR A 194 -0.12 -9.09 10.37
CA THR A 194 0.69 -10.26 10.73
C THR A 194 0.69 -10.50 12.24
N VAL A 195 0.73 -9.44 13.06
CA VAL A 195 0.60 -9.55 14.53
C VAL A 195 -0.74 -10.19 14.90
N ALA A 196 -1.85 -9.73 14.29
CA ALA A 196 -3.17 -10.32 14.54
C ALA A 196 -3.24 -11.79 14.11
N TYR A 197 -2.69 -12.13 12.95
CA TYR A 197 -2.65 -13.51 12.47
C TYR A 197 -1.79 -14.41 13.35
N TYR A 198 -0.65 -13.93 13.79
CA TYR A 198 0.28 -14.67 14.63
C TYR A 198 -0.37 -15.14 15.93
N TYR A 199 -1.16 -14.30 16.56
CA TYR A 199 -1.79 -14.63 17.84
C TYR A 199 -3.15 -15.30 17.69
N TYR A 200 -3.96 -14.95 16.68
CA TYR A 200 -5.35 -15.42 16.61
C TYR A 200 -5.58 -16.59 15.66
N LEU A 201 -4.77 -16.72 14.63
CA LEU A 201 -5.07 -17.62 13.52
C LEU A 201 -4.05 -18.73 13.33
N LEU A 202 -2.75 -18.38 13.38
CA LEU A 202 -1.68 -19.37 13.17
C LEU A 202 -1.70 -20.51 14.21
N PRO A 203 -1.95 -20.27 15.50
CA PRO A 203 -1.96 -21.36 16.49
C PRO A 203 -3.05 -22.41 16.28
N GLY A 204 -4.11 -22.08 15.53
CA GLY A 204 -5.22 -22.99 15.23
C GLY A 204 -5.01 -23.84 13.97
N LEU A 205 -3.87 -23.69 13.25
CA LEU A 205 -3.62 -24.39 11.99
C LEU A 205 -3.00 -25.77 12.23
N SER A 206 -3.57 -26.80 11.60
CA SER A 206 -3.02 -28.17 11.59
C SER A 206 -1.64 -28.24 10.93
N LEU A 207 -1.42 -27.38 9.91
CA LEU A 207 -0.13 -27.21 9.25
C LEU A 207 0.99 -26.83 10.23
N LEU A 208 0.67 -26.08 11.27
CA LEU A 208 1.63 -25.62 12.28
C LEU A 208 1.63 -26.47 13.55
N GLU A 209 0.82 -27.53 13.61
CA GLU A 209 0.86 -28.53 14.67
C GLU A 209 1.80 -29.69 14.28
N PRO A 210 2.90 -29.94 15.03
CA PRO A 210 3.92 -30.93 14.65
C PRO A 210 3.38 -32.32 14.42
N ARG A 211 2.38 -32.74 15.21
CA ARG A 211 1.78 -34.10 15.10
C ARG A 211 0.87 -34.20 13.87
N ALA A 212 0.08 -33.17 13.57
CA ALA A 212 -0.80 -33.15 12.42
C ALA A 212 0.01 -33.11 11.11
N LEU A 213 0.98 -32.20 11.03
CA LEU A 213 1.89 -32.12 9.88
C LEU A 213 2.69 -33.43 9.68
N GLY A 214 3.25 -34.00 10.74
CA GLY A 214 4.00 -35.28 10.66
C GLY A 214 3.13 -36.44 10.15
N ARG A 215 1.89 -36.54 10.61
CA ARG A 215 0.94 -37.53 10.09
C ARG A 215 0.60 -37.31 8.61
N TYR A 216 0.37 -36.06 8.22
CA TYR A 216 0.10 -35.72 6.82
C TYR A 216 1.28 -36.10 5.91
N LEU A 217 2.51 -35.75 6.28
CA LEU A 217 3.72 -36.06 5.51
C LEU A 217 3.94 -37.56 5.40
N GLN A 218 3.71 -38.31 6.48
CA GLN A 218 3.82 -39.79 6.48
C GLN A 218 2.76 -40.42 5.57
N GLN A 219 1.50 -39.97 5.65
CA GLN A 219 0.40 -40.57 4.89
C GLN A 219 0.44 -40.23 3.39
N ARG A 220 0.84 -39.00 3.04
CA ARG A 220 0.81 -38.54 1.67
C ARG A 220 2.12 -38.72 0.92
N LEU A 221 3.26 -38.62 1.61
CA LEU A 221 4.59 -38.64 1.01
C LEU A 221 5.47 -39.79 1.50
N GLY A 222 5.03 -40.52 2.50
CA GLY A 222 5.83 -41.59 3.13
C GLY A 222 6.99 -41.08 4.01
N TRP A 223 7.02 -39.78 4.29
CA TRP A 223 8.13 -39.12 5.00
C TRP A 223 7.92 -39.19 6.52
N GLN A 224 8.92 -39.73 7.23
CA GLN A 224 8.98 -39.66 8.68
C GLN A 224 9.91 -38.53 9.10
N VAL A 225 9.33 -37.34 9.35
CA VAL A 225 10.07 -36.12 9.70
C VAL A 225 9.62 -35.62 11.06
N ASP A 226 10.56 -35.28 11.93
CA ASP A 226 10.24 -34.49 13.13
C ASP A 226 10.05 -33.03 12.80
N CYS A 227 8.80 -32.60 12.82
CA CYS A 227 8.41 -31.22 12.48
C CYS A 227 8.55 -30.23 13.64
N ARG A 228 8.93 -30.64 14.85
CA ARG A 228 8.94 -29.80 16.05
C ARG A 228 9.92 -28.63 15.93
N ALA A 229 11.19 -28.93 15.64
CA ALA A 229 12.22 -27.91 15.55
C ALA A 229 11.99 -26.92 14.38
N PRO A 230 11.65 -27.34 13.14
CA PRO A 230 11.32 -26.41 12.06
C PRO A 230 10.13 -25.52 12.36
N LEU A 231 9.05 -26.05 12.96
CA LEU A 231 7.87 -25.26 13.29
C LEU A 231 8.11 -24.30 14.45
N ALA A 232 8.92 -24.68 15.44
CA ALA A 232 9.35 -23.79 16.50
C ALA A 232 10.19 -22.62 15.95
N ALA A 233 11.13 -22.90 15.03
CA ALA A 233 11.92 -21.88 14.35
C ALA A 233 11.03 -20.96 13.50
N TYR A 234 10.08 -21.52 12.74
CA TYR A 234 9.09 -20.72 12.00
C TYR A 234 8.33 -19.77 12.92
N SER A 235 7.75 -20.28 14.01
CA SER A 235 7.00 -19.48 15.00
C SER A 235 7.84 -18.34 15.59
N ALA A 236 9.11 -18.60 15.89
CA ALA A 236 10.04 -17.59 16.43
C ALA A 236 10.40 -16.52 15.40
N LEU A 237 10.43 -16.86 14.10
CA LEU A 237 10.87 -15.96 13.03
C LEU A 237 9.75 -15.15 12.37
N VAL A 238 8.47 -15.54 12.49
CA VAL A 238 7.35 -14.87 11.81
C VAL A 238 7.33 -13.36 12.06
N LEU A 239 7.33 -12.92 13.31
CA LEU A 239 7.26 -11.48 13.64
C LEU A 239 8.56 -10.73 13.27
N PRO A 240 9.78 -11.22 13.59
CA PRO A 240 11.01 -10.57 13.14
C PRO A 240 11.12 -10.44 11.62
N VAL A 241 10.77 -11.48 10.87
CA VAL A 241 10.80 -11.45 9.39
C VAL A 241 9.76 -10.48 8.85
N ALA A 242 8.55 -10.50 9.36
CA ALA A 242 7.50 -9.55 8.97
C ALA A 242 7.89 -8.10 9.27
N PHE A 243 8.56 -7.86 10.40
CA PHE A 243 9.10 -6.53 10.76
C PHE A 243 10.16 -6.07 9.76
N ALA A 244 11.16 -6.90 9.49
CA ALA A 244 12.22 -6.59 8.52
C ALA A 244 11.63 -6.35 7.13
N LEU A 245 10.64 -7.15 6.72
CA LEU A 245 9.94 -7.02 5.46
C LEU A 245 9.16 -5.69 5.37
N ALA A 246 8.48 -5.26 6.44
CA ALA A 246 7.78 -3.98 6.48
C ALA A 246 8.73 -2.79 6.28
N VAL A 247 9.91 -2.82 6.92
CA VAL A 247 10.94 -1.79 6.72
C VAL A 247 11.49 -1.83 5.29
N ALA A 248 11.84 -3.01 4.78
CA ALA A 248 12.36 -3.18 3.41
C ALA A 248 11.35 -2.72 2.34
N CYS A 249 10.06 -3.03 2.51
CA CYS A 249 8.98 -2.58 1.63
C CYS A 249 8.88 -1.05 1.60
N THR A 250 8.96 -0.40 2.76
CA THR A 250 8.94 1.07 2.82
C THR A 250 10.15 1.68 2.11
N VAL A 251 11.36 1.14 2.33
CA VAL A 251 12.57 1.59 1.62
C VAL A 251 12.41 1.44 0.11
N ALA A 252 11.93 0.29 -0.36
CA ALA A 252 11.71 0.03 -1.80
C ALA A 252 10.68 0.98 -2.41
N CYS A 253 9.57 1.28 -1.69
CA CYS A 253 8.56 2.22 -2.16
C CYS A 253 9.10 3.66 -2.21
N CYS A 254 9.87 4.09 -1.23
CA CYS A 254 10.52 5.40 -1.25
C CYS A 254 11.50 5.51 -2.42
N LYS A 255 12.35 4.48 -2.65
CA LYS A 255 13.25 4.41 -3.80
C LYS A 255 12.52 4.42 -5.14
N SER A 256 11.39 3.73 -5.26
CA SER A 256 10.59 3.72 -6.48
C SER A 256 10.04 5.08 -6.87
N ARG A 257 10.02 6.04 -5.95
CA ARG A 257 9.60 7.41 -6.22
C ARG A 257 10.76 8.34 -6.55
N SER A 258 11.95 8.09 -5.97
CA SER A 258 13.11 8.98 -6.10
C SER A 258 14.13 8.50 -7.13
N GLU A 259 14.31 7.17 -7.27
CA GLU A 259 15.43 6.60 -8.04
C GLU A 259 14.97 5.67 -9.17
N TRP A 260 13.89 4.89 -8.95
CA TRP A 260 13.46 3.84 -9.87
C TRP A 260 12.27 4.29 -10.73
N CYS A 261 12.56 5.08 -11.76
CA CYS A 261 11.51 5.70 -12.58
C CYS A 261 10.79 4.74 -13.54
N ALA A 262 11.39 3.57 -13.86
CA ALA A 262 10.76 2.60 -14.74
C ALA A 262 9.71 1.78 -13.97
N TYR A 263 8.44 1.82 -14.41
CA TYR A 263 7.32 1.04 -13.85
C TYR A 263 7.11 1.18 -12.33
N PRO A 264 7.09 2.40 -11.75
CA PRO A 264 7.02 2.59 -10.30
C PRO A 264 5.75 1.98 -9.68
N PHE A 265 4.65 1.92 -10.42
CA PHE A 265 3.39 1.31 -9.95
C PHE A 265 3.49 -0.20 -9.79
N ALA A 266 4.13 -0.88 -10.74
CA ALA A 266 4.34 -2.33 -10.68
C ALA A 266 5.26 -2.68 -9.50
N ILE A 267 6.36 -1.94 -9.33
CA ILE A 267 7.29 -2.13 -8.20
C ILE A 267 6.57 -1.98 -6.87
N ARG A 268 5.81 -0.89 -6.68
CA ARG A 268 5.07 -0.63 -5.43
C ARG A 268 4.02 -1.71 -5.18
N THR A 269 3.27 -2.10 -6.20
CA THR A 269 2.26 -3.16 -6.07
C THR A 269 2.89 -4.47 -5.66
N PHE A 270 3.99 -4.88 -6.32
CA PHE A 270 4.72 -6.10 -5.97
C PHE A 270 5.24 -6.06 -4.53
N VAL A 271 5.85 -4.95 -4.13
CA VAL A 271 6.38 -4.75 -2.78
C VAL A 271 5.27 -4.84 -1.72
N PHE A 272 4.07 -4.32 -2.00
CA PHE A 272 2.94 -4.43 -1.07
C PHE A 272 2.31 -5.82 -1.03
N VAL A 273 2.49 -6.63 -2.07
CA VAL A 273 2.07 -8.04 -2.07
C VAL A 273 3.01 -8.92 -1.22
N MET A 274 4.28 -8.56 -1.10
CA MET A 274 5.27 -9.36 -0.35
C MET A 274 4.89 -9.68 1.11
N PRO A 275 4.38 -8.72 1.93
CA PRO A 275 3.93 -9.04 3.29
C PRO A 275 2.77 -10.03 3.37
N LEU A 276 2.02 -10.21 2.28
CA LEU A 276 0.94 -11.21 2.22
C LEU A 276 1.47 -12.65 2.29
N SER A 277 2.75 -12.86 1.96
CA SER A 277 3.39 -14.17 2.10
C SER A 277 3.38 -14.68 3.54
N MET A 278 3.30 -13.79 4.53
CA MET A 278 3.18 -14.18 5.94
C MET A 278 1.86 -14.92 6.24
N ALA A 279 0.85 -14.79 5.38
CA ALA A 279 -0.41 -15.52 5.50
C ALA A 279 -0.45 -16.83 4.67
N CYS A 280 0.65 -17.20 3.99
CA CYS A 280 0.72 -18.45 3.22
C CYS A 280 0.31 -19.72 4.01
N PRO A 281 0.66 -19.89 5.30
CA PRO A 281 0.21 -21.03 6.06
C PRO A 281 -1.30 -21.20 6.11
N ILE A 282 -2.05 -20.09 6.17
CA ILE A 282 -3.51 -20.10 6.18
C ILE A 282 -4.07 -20.58 4.83
N MET A 283 -3.45 -20.16 3.71
CA MET A 283 -3.81 -20.67 2.39
C MET A 283 -3.50 -22.16 2.25
N LEU A 284 -2.32 -22.59 2.70
CA LEU A 284 -1.90 -23.99 2.63
C LEU A 284 -2.77 -24.88 3.52
N GLU A 285 -3.19 -24.43 4.68
CA GLU A 285 -4.11 -25.17 5.57
C GLU A 285 -5.33 -25.64 4.80
N SER A 286 -6.00 -24.73 4.11
CA SER A 286 -7.24 -25.04 3.40
C SER A 286 -7.06 -25.90 2.15
N LEU A 287 -5.83 -25.99 1.63
CA LEU A 287 -5.49 -26.83 0.47
C LEU A 287 -5.05 -28.24 0.89
N LEU A 288 -4.41 -28.36 2.05
CA LEU A 288 -3.74 -29.59 2.47
C LEU A 288 -4.53 -30.37 3.52
N PHE A 289 -5.31 -29.70 4.34
CA PHE A 289 -6.03 -30.30 5.46
C PHE A 289 -7.55 -30.20 5.27
N ASP A 290 -8.25 -31.18 5.83
CA ASP A 290 -9.71 -31.14 5.92
C ASP A 290 -10.10 -30.02 6.90
N LEU A 291 -10.99 -29.13 6.44
CA LEU A 291 -11.50 -28.02 7.23
C LEU A 291 -12.63 -28.43 8.22
N GLN A 292 -12.87 -29.74 8.41
CA GLN A 292 -13.80 -30.22 9.43
C GLN A 292 -13.31 -29.78 10.81
N GLY A 293 -14.12 -28.96 11.48
CA GLY A 293 -13.78 -28.34 12.76
C GLY A 293 -13.28 -26.91 12.67
N HIS A 294 -12.97 -26.39 11.48
CA HIS A 294 -12.72 -24.95 11.26
C HIS A 294 -14.02 -24.22 10.91
N ASN A 295 -14.08 -22.96 11.29
CA ASN A 295 -15.22 -22.12 10.88
C ASN A 295 -15.12 -21.79 9.37
N PRO A 296 -15.98 -22.39 8.50
CA PRO A 296 -15.87 -22.23 7.05
C PRO A 296 -16.05 -20.76 6.63
N THR A 297 -16.80 -19.97 7.41
CA THR A 297 -17.04 -18.53 7.14
C THR A 297 -15.73 -17.74 7.19
N LEU A 298 -14.78 -18.14 8.06
CA LEU A 298 -13.48 -17.47 8.16
C LEU A 298 -12.68 -17.62 6.86
N PHE A 299 -12.65 -18.83 6.29
CA PHE A 299 -11.94 -19.07 5.04
C PHE A 299 -12.58 -18.33 3.86
N VAL A 300 -13.90 -18.23 3.81
CA VAL A 300 -14.60 -17.44 2.79
C VAL A 300 -14.13 -15.98 2.82
N HIS A 301 -14.10 -15.35 3.98
CA HIS A 301 -13.62 -13.97 4.12
C HIS A 301 -12.12 -13.86 3.77
N PHE A 302 -11.31 -14.84 4.15
CA PHE A 302 -9.90 -14.88 3.79
C PHE A 302 -9.69 -14.90 2.27
N TYR A 303 -10.34 -15.80 1.54
CA TYR A 303 -10.22 -15.89 0.08
C TYR A 303 -10.78 -14.66 -0.62
N ARG A 304 -11.92 -14.12 -0.19
CA ARG A 304 -12.48 -12.89 -0.74
C ARG A 304 -11.53 -11.72 -0.58
N ARG A 305 -10.87 -11.60 0.56
CA ARG A 305 -9.82 -10.60 0.77
C ARG A 305 -8.73 -10.68 -0.29
N TYR A 306 -8.19 -11.87 -0.55
CA TYR A 306 -7.16 -12.04 -1.58
C TYR A 306 -7.67 -11.76 -2.98
N PHE A 307 -8.88 -12.18 -3.29
CA PHE A 307 -9.51 -11.85 -4.56
C PHE A 307 -9.57 -10.32 -4.77
N TRP A 308 -10.06 -9.57 -3.79
CA TRP A 308 -10.12 -8.10 -3.87
C TRP A 308 -8.74 -7.46 -4.00
N LEU A 309 -7.71 -8.01 -3.33
CA LEU A 309 -6.33 -7.53 -3.47
C LEU A 309 -5.78 -7.76 -4.89
N LEU A 310 -6.06 -8.90 -5.50
CA LEU A 310 -5.67 -9.17 -6.89
C LEU A 310 -6.35 -8.21 -7.86
N VAL A 311 -7.64 -7.95 -7.67
CA VAL A 311 -8.38 -6.96 -8.47
C VAL A 311 -7.81 -5.55 -8.27
N ALA A 312 -7.52 -5.16 -7.04
CA ALA A 312 -6.87 -3.89 -6.73
C ALA A 312 -5.50 -3.77 -7.42
N ALA A 313 -4.67 -4.80 -7.32
CA ALA A 313 -3.36 -4.86 -7.97
C ALA A 313 -3.48 -4.74 -9.50
N PHE A 314 -4.44 -5.43 -10.11
CA PHE A 314 -4.72 -5.33 -11.54
C PHE A 314 -4.97 -3.89 -11.97
N PHE A 315 -5.88 -3.15 -11.32
CA PHE A 315 -6.17 -1.76 -11.67
C PHE A 315 -4.96 -0.86 -11.43
N ASN A 316 -4.24 -1.03 -10.33
CA ASN A 316 -3.08 -0.18 -10.03
C ASN A 316 -1.94 -0.34 -11.04
N VAL A 317 -1.72 -1.55 -11.57
CA VAL A 317 -0.64 -1.83 -12.54
C VAL A 317 -1.07 -1.54 -13.96
N SER A 318 -2.28 -1.94 -14.36
CA SER A 318 -2.77 -1.80 -15.74
C SER A 318 -3.08 -0.37 -16.13
N LYS A 319 -3.45 0.48 -15.17
CA LYS A 319 -3.94 1.84 -15.39
C LYS A 319 -5.19 1.88 -16.27
N ILE A 320 -6.01 0.85 -16.21
CA ILE A 320 -7.31 0.80 -16.88
C ILE A 320 -8.37 1.39 -15.92
N PRO A 321 -9.31 2.24 -16.40
CA PRO A 321 -9.61 2.50 -17.81
C PRO A 321 -8.89 3.71 -18.44
N GLU A 322 -8.26 4.60 -17.67
CA GLU A 322 -7.65 5.85 -18.18
C GLU A 322 -6.56 5.60 -19.23
N ARG A 323 -5.88 4.45 -19.19
CA ARG A 323 -4.89 4.07 -20.21
C ARG A 323 -5.53 3.80 -21.59
N ILE A 324 -6.77 3.28 -21.60
CA ILE A 324 -7.49 2.98 -22.84
C ILE A 324 -8.05 4.27 -23.44
N GLN A 325 -8.56 5.16 -22.59
CA GLN A 325 -9.19 6.41 -23.02
C GLN A 325 -8.77 7.57 -22.12
N PRO A 326 -7.55 8.13 -22.37
CA PRO A 326 -7.05 9.27 -21.61
C PRO A 326 -7.97 10.49 -21.69
N GLY A 327 -8.15 11.19 -20.59
CA GLY A 327 -9.01 12.37 -20.51
C GLY A 327 -10.47 12.11 -20.10
N LEU A 328 -10.99 10.92 -20.37
CA LEU A 328 -12.40 10.60 -20.01
C LEU A 328 -12.55 10.31 -18.51
N PHE A 329 -11.57 9.67 -17.91
CA PHE A 329 -11.60 9.21 -16.52
C PHE A 329 -10.78 10.09 -15.56
N ASP A 330 -10.43 11.32 -15.96
CA ASP A 330 -9.56 12.21 -15.17
C ASP A 330 -10.11 12.51 -13.77
N ILE A 331 -11.44 12.67 -13.64
CA ILE A 331 -12.10 13.03 -12.39
C ILE A 331 -12.73 11.83 -11.71
N ILE A 332 -13.42 10.99 -12.48
CA ILE A 332 -14.22 9.86 -11.96
C ILE A 332 -13.85 8.57 -12.69
N GLY A 333 -13.56 7.52 -11.93
CA GLY A 333 -13.44 6.16 -12.43
C GLY A 333 -12.04 5.73 -12.88
N HIS A 334 -10.99 6.55 -12.66
CA HIS A 334 -9.63 6.11 -13.00
C HIS A 334 -9.13 4.99 -12.07
N SER A 335 -8.14 4.28 -12.53
CA SER A 335 -7.61 3.05 -11.91
C SER A 335 -7.25 3.19 -10.43
N HIS A 336 -6.74 4.36 -10.02
CA HIS A 336 -6.33 4.57 -8.64
C HIS A 336 -7.54 4.64 -7.69
N GLN A 337 -8.66 5.20 -8.14
CA GLN A 337 -9.92 5.17 -7.38
C GLN A 337 -10.46 3.74 -7.25
N LEU A 338 -10.38 2.95 -8.32
CA LEU A 338 -10.77 1.54 -8.29
C LEU A 338 -9.85 0.74 -7.38
N PHE A 339 -8.55 1.00 -7.42
CA PHE A 339 -7.58 0.41 -6.49
C PHE A 339 -7.97 0.68 -5.02
N HIS A 340 -8.37 1.92 -4.68
CA HIS A 340 -8.83 2.27 -3.33
C HIS A 340 -10.11 1.50 -2.94
N ILE A 341 -11.09 1.42 -3.83
CA ILE A 341 -12.34 0.70 -3.57
C ILE A 341 -12.08 -0.78 -3.29
N PHE A 342 -11.29 -1.44 -4.12
CA PHE A 342 -10.98 -2.86 -3.95
C PHE A 342 -10.06 -3.12 -2.75
N THR A 343 -9.18 -2.20 -2.41
CA THR A 343 -8.43 -2.24 -1.15
C THR A 343 -9.35 -2.13 0.06
N PHE A 344 -10.33 -1.23 0.03
CA PHE A 344 -11.36 -1.16 1.08
C PHE A 344 -12.12 -2.48 1.23
N LEU A 345 -12.60 -3.09 0.14
CA LEU A 345 -13.30 -4.37 0.19
C LEU A 345 -12.41 -5.49 0.76
N SER A 346 -11.13 -5.47 0.44
CA SER A 346 -10.16 -6.40 1.02
C SER A 346 -10.00 -6.22 2.52
N ILE A 347 -9.89 -4.96 3.00
CA ILE A 347 -9.81 -4.66 4.44
C ILE A 347 -11.11 -5.05 5.14
N TYR A 348 -12.26 -4.81 4.49
CA TYR A 348 -13.58 -5.16 5.03
C TYR A 348 -13.69 -6.66 5.32
N ASP A 349 -13.35 -7.52 4.36
CA ASP A 349 -13.33 -8.97 4.59
C ASP A 349 -12.28 -9.37 5.65
N GLN A 350 -11.12 -8.69 5.69
CA GLN A 350 -10.09 -8.98 6.68
C GLN A 350 -10.54 -8.67 8.13
N VAL A 351 -11.31 -7.61 8.35
CA VAL A 351 -11.83 -7.29 9.68
C VAL A 351 -12.67 -8.43 10.23
N PHE A 352 -13.60 -9.00 9.42
CA PHE A 352 -14.39 -10.16 9.83
C PHE A 352 -13.53 -11.37 10.15
N TYR A 353 -12.50 -11.59 9.34
CA TYR A 353 -11.58 -12.69 9.53
C TYR A 353 -10.76 -12.57 10.83
N VAL A 354 -10.26 -11.37 11.13
CA VAL A 354 -9.50 -11.10 12.36
C VAL A 354 -10.41 -11.17 13.61
N GLU A 355 -11.63 -10.63 13.52
CA GLU A 355 -12.60 -10.68 14.64
C GLU A 355 -13.05 -12.14 14.90
N GLY A 356 -13.27 -12.93 13.86
CA GLY A 356 -13.60 -14.35 13.99
C GLY A 356 -12.45 -15.15 14.61
N GLY A 357 -11.20 -14.85 14.21
CA GLY A 357 -10.01 -15.44 14.84
C GLY A 357 -9.88 -15.06 16.32
N LEU A 358 -10.16 -13.81 16.68
CA LEU A 358 -10.22 -13.40 18.10
C LEU A 358 -11.30 -14.18 18.86
N GLN A 359 -12.50 -14.35 18.31
CA GLN A 359 -13.55 -15.13 18.94
C GLN A 359 -13.12 -16.57 19.20
N GLN A 360 -12.50 -17.22 18.22
CA GLN A 360 -11.95 -18.56 18.36
C GLN A 360 -10.85 -18.60 19.41
N PHE A 361 -9.93 -17.63 19.41
CA PHE A 361 -8.86 -17.50 20.41
C PHE A 361 -9.40 -17.39 21.84
N LEU A 362 -10.51 -16.64 22.03
CA LEU A 362 -11.13 -16.50 23.36
C LEU A 362 -11.90 -17.72 23.83
N GLN A 363 -12.42 -18.54 22.90
CA GLN A 363 -13.15 -19.78 23.21
C GLN A 363 -12.23 -20.97 23.51
N THR A 364 -11.07 -21.01 22.86
CA THR A 364 -10.06 -22.05 23.08
C THR A 364 -9.10 -21.63 24.19
N ARG A 365 -8.59 -22.57 24.98
CA ARG A 365 -7.46 -22.27 25.89
C ARG A 365 -6.28 -21.89 24.99
N PRO A 366 -5.81 -20.62 25.01
CA PRO A 366 -4.78 -20.18 24.09
C PRO A 366 -3.48 -20.96 24.37
N ALA A 367 -2.94 -21.56 23.28
CA ALA A 367 -1.59 -22.12 23.32
C ALA A 367 -0.56 -20.96 23.29
N PRO A 368 0.59 -21.11 23.96
CA PRO A 368 1.70 -20.16 23.79
C PRO A 368 2.13 -20.02 22.31
N PRO A 369 2.58 -18.83 21.88
CA PRO A 369 2.83 -17.64 22.65
C PRO A 369 1.57 -16.80 22.93
N LEU A 370 1.40 -16.37 24.19
CA LEU A 370 0.33 -15.43 24.54
C LEU A 370 0.69 -13.99 24.15
N PRO A 371 -0.30 -13.16 23.80
CA PRO A 371 -0.04 -11.75 23.53
C PRO A 371 0.55 -11.04 24.74
N THR A 372 1.63 -10.30 24.51
CA THR A 372 2.25 -9.42 25.51
C THR A 372 2.33 -8.00 24.95
N PHE A 373 2.44 -7.00 25.83
CA PHE A 373 2.62 -5.62 25.39
C PHE A 373 3.88 -5.47 24.51
N ALA A 374 5.00 -6.05 24.91
CA ALA A 374 6.25 -6.02 24.15
C ALA A 374 6.11 -6.71 22.77
N GLY A 375 5.49 -7.90 22.73
CA GLY A 375 5.30 -8.68 21.50
C GLY A 375 4.21 -8.13 20.56
N THR A 376 3.49 -7.09 20.94
CA THR A 376 2.43 -6.44 20.17
C THR A 376 2.69 -4.95 20.02
N VAL A 377 2.21 -4.14 20.95
CA VAL A 377 2.34 -2.67 20.91
C VAL A 377 3.81 -2.23 20.88
N GLY A 378 4.69 -2.91 21.63
CA GLY A 378 6.14 -2.62 21.62
C GLY A 378 6.75 -2.75 20.23
N TYR A 379 6.46 -3.84 19.51
CA TYR A 379 6.88 -4.01 18.10
C TYR A 379 6.30 -2.92 17.17
N MET A 380 5.03 -2.54 17.37
CA MET A 380 4.41 -1.49 16.56
C MET A 380 5.08 -0.12 16.78
N LEU A 381 5.41 0.22 18.03
CA LEU A 381 6.13 1.46 18.35
C LEU A 381 7.55 1.46 17.77
N LEU A 382 8.26 0.35 17.88
CA LEU A 382 9.57 0.21 17.27
C LEU A 382 9.51 0.35 15.75
N LEU A 383 8.49 -0.22 15.12
CA LEU A 383 8.29 -0.09 13.67
C LEU A 383 8.03 1.37 13.28
N ILE A 384 7.17 2.11 13.99
CA ILE A 384 6.95 3.54 13.74
C ILE A 384 8.28 4.32 13.78
N LEU A 385 9.12 4.04 14.77
CA LEU A 385 10.43 4.69 14.87
C LEU A 385 11.31 4.38 13.65
N CYS A 386 11.43 3.11 13.28
CA CYS A 386 12.22 2.68 12.12
C CYS A 386 11.71 3.30 10.81
N LEU A 387 10.38 3.28 10.58
CA LEU A 387 9.77 3.87 9.39
C LEU A 387 9.96 5.39 9.35
N GLY A 388 9.85 6.08 10.49
CA GLY A 388 10.13 7.50 10.62
C GLY A 388 11.58 7.85 10.26
N LEU A 389 12.55 7.05 10.69
CA LEU A 389 13.97 7.21 10.33
C LEU A 389 14.21 7.01 8.83
N VAL A 390 13.56 6.00 8.23
CA VAL A 390 13.61 5.78 6.77
C VAL A 390 13.09 7.01 6.02
N ILE A 391 11.89 7.49 6.36
CA ILE A 391 11.29 8.65 5.71
C ILE A 391 12.18 9.89 5.86
N ARG A 392 12.67 10.15 7.06
CA ARG A 392 13.58 11.29 7.33
C ARG A 392 14.82 11.22 6.44
N ARG A 393 15.44 10.04 6.29
CA ARG A 393 16.60 9.84 5.42
C ARG A 393 16.28 10.23 3.96
N PHE A 394 15.16 9.74 3.41
CA PHE A 394 14.78 10.03 2.03
C PHE A 394 14.43 11.51 1.80
N LEU A 395 13.80 12.18 2.75
CA LEU A 395 13.51 13.61 2.67
C LEU A 395 14.79 14.46 2.69
N ASN A 396 15.77 14.11 3.52
CA ASN A 396 17.06 14.81 3.57
C ASN A 396 17.88 14.61 2.28
N THR A 397 17.83 13.42 1.68
CA THR A 397 18.53 13.17 0.39
C THR A 397 17.95 14.00 -0.75
N GLN A 398 16.61 14.21 -0.76
CA GLN A 398 15.98 15.06 -1.78
C GLN A 398 16.33 16.55 -1.63
N GLU A 399 16.69 17.02 -0.44
CA GLU A 399 17.17 18.40 -0.23
C GLU A 399 18.59 18.57 -0.78
N ALA A 400 19.49 17.64 -0.48
CA ALA A 400 20.87 17.70 -0.96
C ALA A 400 20.98 17.72 -2.50
N CYS A 401 20.11 16.99 -3.21
CA CYS A 401 20.07 16.99 -4.68
C CYS A 401 19.49 18.28 -5.32
N LYS A 402 18.95 19.21 -4.55
CA LYS A 402 18.42 20.47 -5.07
C LYS A 402 19.35 21.65 -4.84
N ASP A 403 20.32 21.47 -3.96
CA ASP A 403 21.33 22.47 -3.62
C ASP A 403 22.63 22.30 -4.47
N ASP A 404 22.74 21.17 -5.22
CA ASP A 404 23.75 20.91 -6.25
C ASP A 404 23.22 21.26 -7.67
#